data_6e5b86d32870c3b2d099ef671b723856
#
_entry.id   6e5b86d32870c3b2d099ef671b723856
#
_cell.length_a   1.000
_cell.length_b   1.000
_cell.length_c   1.000
_cell.angle_alpha   90.00
_cell.angle_beta   90.00
_cell.angle_gamma   90.00
#
_symmetry.space_group_name_H-M   'P 1'
#
loop_
_entity.id
_entity.type
_entity.pdbx_description
1 polymer ?
#
loop_
_entity_poly.entity_id
_entity_poly.type
_entity_poly.pdbx_seq_one_letter_code
_entity_poly.pdbx_strand_id
1 'polypeptide(L)' 'MTYPFPDDLVRAQRDWLATYRQLAAPRPRHTTALRRRLLHLSVQVQWHPFWSTPPGTPAARVELRRLVHRQERRGTRAA' A
#
# COMPACT_ATOMS: atom_id res chain seq x y z
N MET A 1 9.76 -17.28 -0.51
CA MET A 1 10.60 -16.26 -1.14
C MET A 1 10.53 -14.97 -0.35
N THR A 2 11.66 -14.46 0.05
CA THR A 2 11.72 -13.23 0.83
C THR A 2 11.83 -12.02 -0.09
N TYR A 3 11.08 -11.00 0.20
CA TYR A 3 11.21 -9.69 -0.45
C TYR A 3 11.92 -8.73 0.52
N PRO A 4 12.58 -7.66 0.00
CA PRO A 4 13.44 -6.81 0.83
C PRO A 4 12.68 -5.83 1.72
N PHE A 5 11.35 -5.81 1.67
CA PHE A 5 10.55 -4.80 2.37
C PHE A 5 10.16 -5.25 3.77
N PRO A 6 10.19 -4.35 4.78
CA PRO A 6 9.62 -4.64 6.09
C PRO A 6 8.13 -4.99 5.99
N ASP A 7 7.66 -5.89 6.86
CA ASP A 7 6.26 -6.33 6.85
C ASP A 7 5.29 -5.19 7.10
N ASP A 8 5.64 -4.26 8.00
CA ASP A 8 4.78 -3.12 8.30
C ASP A 8 4.64 -2.18 7.09
N LEU A 9 5.70 -2.03 6.30
CA LEU A 9 5.64 -1.23 5.08
C LEU A 9 4.73 -1.88 4.03
N VAL A 10 4.87 -3.18 3.84
CA VAL A 10 4.01 -3.93 2.91
C VAL A 10 2.55 -3.84 3.33
N ARG A 11 2.30 -3.98 4.63
CA ARG A 11 0.94 -3.88 5.18
C ARG A 11 0.36 -2.49 4.97
N ALA A 12 1.15 -1.44 5.23
CA ALA A 12 0.70 -0.06 5.03
C ALA A 12 0.35 0.20 3.57
N GLN A 13 1.16 -0.28 2.64
CA GLN A 13 0.88 -0.12 1.21
C GLN A 13 -0.36 -0.89 0.79
N ARG A 14 -0.56 -2.08 1.34
CA ARG A 14 -1.76 -2.89 1.07
C ARG A 14 -3.01 -2.17 1.58
N ASP A 15 -2.96 -1.65 2.80
CA ASP A 15 -4.08 -0.91 3.40
C ASP A 15 -4.36 0.36 2.62
N TRP A 16 -3.33 1.03 2.12
CA TRP A 16 -3.48 2.20 1.27
C TRP A 16 -4.28 1.86 0.01
N LEU A 17 -3.90 0.78 -0.65
CA LEU A 17 -4.57 0.35 -1.88
C LEU A 17 -6.02 -0.01 -1.62
N ALA A 18 -6.30 -0.74 -0.53
CA ALA A 18 -7.66 -1.11 -0.15
C ALA A 18 -8.52 0.12 0.13
N THR A 19 -7.96 1.10 0.85
CA THR A 19 -8.66 2.35 1.16
C THR A 19 -8.92 3.15 -0.12
N TYR A 20 -7.94 3.24 -1.00
CA TYR A 20 -8.08 3.92 -2.28
C TYR A 20 -9.22 3.32 -3.10
N ARG A 21 -9.30 1.99 -3.16
CA ARG A 21 -10.35 1.30 -3.90
C ARG A 21 -11.74 1.56 -3.32
N GLN A 22 -11.86 1.65 -2.01
CA GLN A 22 -13.12 2.00 -1.38
C GLN A 22 -13.57 3.41 -1.78
N LEU A 23 -12.62 4.36 -1.83
CA LEU A 23 -12.91 5.73 -2.26
C LEU A 23 -13.26 5.81 -3.75
N ALA A 24 -12.67 4.95 -4.57
CA ALA A 24 -12.90 4.92 -6.01
C ALA A 24 -14.19 4.18 -6.40
N ALA A 25 -14.87 3.57 -5.44
CA ALA A 25 -16.13 2.87 -5.70
C ALA A 25 -17.19 3.87 -6.20
N PRO A 26 -18.19 3.42 -7.01
CA PRO A 26 -19.21 4.32 -7.56
C PRO A 26 -20.03 5.06 -6.50
N ARG A 27 -20.24 4.44 -5.34
CA ARG A 27 -20.97 5.07 -4.23
C ARG A 27 -20.22 4.85 -2.93
N PRO A 28 -19.10 5.56 -2.74
CA PRO A 28 -18.30 5.36 -1.54
C PRO A 28 -19.03 5.85 -0.29
N ARG A 29 -18.88 5.09 0.81
CA ARG A 29 -19.39 5.45 2.12
C ARG A 29 -18.25 5.93 2.99
N HIS A 30 -18.57 6.77 3.97
CA HIS A 30 -17.58 7.26 4.95
C HIS A 30 -16.37 7.92 4.28
N THR A 31 -16.63 8.74 3.26
CA THR A 31 -15.56 9.32 2.45
C THR A 31 -14.58 10.16 3.25
N THR A 32 -15.06 10.92 4.24
CA THR A 32 -14.17 11.73 5.09
C THR A 32 -13.22 10.85 5.88
N ALA A 33 -13.73 9.79 6.50
CA ALA A 33 -12.90 8.85 7.26
C ALA A 33 -11.92 8.13 6.36
N LEU A 34 -12.36 7.72 5.16
CA LEU A 34 -11.49 7.05 4.19
C LEU A 34 -10.38 7.98 3.70
N ARG A 35 -10.68 9.25 3.45
CA ARG A 35 -9.67 10.22 3.03
C ARG A 35 -8.62 10.46 4.10
N ARG A 36 -9.05 10.56 5.36
CA ARG A 36 -8.13 10.70 6.49
C ARG A 36 -7.24 9.47 6.61
N ARG A 37 -7.83 8.30 6.49
CA ARG A 37 -7.08 7.05 6.54
C ARG A 37 -6.07 6.96 5.39
N LEU A 38 -6.49 7.34 4.19
CA LEU A 38 -5.63 7.33 3.02
C LEU A 38 -4.43 8.25 3.21
N LEU A 39 -4.67 9.46 3.70
CA LEU A 39 -3.61 10.43 3.97
C LEU A 39 -2.63 9.89 5.01
N HIS A 40 -3.16 9.34 6.10
CA HIS A 40 -2.34 8.77 7.16
C HIS A 40 -1.46 7.62 6.63
N LEU A 41 -2.05 6.72 5.85
CA LEU A 41 -1.32 5.62 5.24
C LEU A 41 -0.30 6.11 4.22
N SER A 42 -0.63 7.16 3.46
CA SER A 42 0.31 7.77 2.53
C SER A 42 1.55 8.29 3.25
N VAL A 43 1.36 8.94 4.39
CA VAL A 43 2.47 9.43 5.21
C VAL A 43 3.31 8.25 5.73
N GLN A 44 2.65 7.21 6.23
CA GLN A 44 3.35 6.02 6.74
C GLN A 44 4.22 5.38 5.67
N VAL A 45 3.69 5.24 4.46
CA VAL A 45 4.44 4.62 3.36
C VAL A 45 5.56 5.56 2.89
N GLN A 46 5.24 6.82 2.65
CA GLN A 46 6.16 7.77 2.05
C GLN A 46 7.35 8.09 2.94
N TRP A 47 7.12 8.19 4.24
CA TRP A 47 8.14 8.56 5.22
C TRP A 47 8.66 7.38 6.03
N HIS A 48 8.42 6.15 5.57
CA HIS A 48 8.93 4.97 6.26
C HIS A 48 10.47 4.99 6.30
N PRO A 49 11.09 4.62 7.43
CA PRO A 49 12.55 4.63 7.56
C PRO A 49 13.28 3.76 6.52
N PHE A 50 12.60 2.76 5.97
CA PHE A 50 13.18 1.90 4.93
C PHE A 50 13.74 2.71 3.76
N TRP A 51 13.06 3.81 3.38
CA TRP A 51 13.48 4.62 2.24
C TRP A 51 14.79 5.37 2.47
N SER A 52 15.23 5.47 3.72
CA SER A 52 16.52 6.05 4.09
C SER A 52 17.64 5.02 4.11
N THR A 53 17.34 3.76 3.85
CA THR A 53 18.33 2.68 3.79
C THR A 53 18.81 2.48 2.34
N PRO A 54 19.97 1.85 2.12
CA PRO A 54 20.47 1.61 0.75
C PRO A 54 19.48 0.88 -0.17
N PRO A 55 18.70 -0.13 0.29
CA PRO A 55 17.71 -0.76 -0.58
C PRO A 55 16.51 0.13 -0.93
N GLY A 56 16.31 1.26 -0.22
CA GLY A 56 15.15 2.13 -0.41
C GLY A 56 15.27 3.08 -1.59
N THR A 57 15.47 2.55 -2.79
CA THR A 57 15.60 3.34 -4.02
C THR A 57 14.25 3.72 -4.60
N PRO A 58 14.19 4.70 -5.53
CA PRO A 58 12.94 4.97 -6.26
C PRO A 58 12.39 3.76 -7.00
N ALA A 59 13.26 2.91 -7.55
CA ALA A 59 12.85 1.66 -8.19
C ALA A 59 12.19 0.73 -7.18
N ALA A 60 12.66 0.71 -5.93
CA ALA A 60 12.07 -0.10 -4.88
C ALA A 60 10.62 0.33 -4.57
N ARG A 61 10.31 1.61 -4.67
CA ARG A 61 8.93 2.09 -4.47
C ARG A 61 7.99 1.50 -5.51
N VAL A 62 8.43 1.42 -6.76
CA VAL A 62 7.66 0.79 -7.84
C VAL A 62 7.49 -0.69 -7.56
N GLU A 63 8.54 -1.36 -7.12
CA GLU A 63 8.49 -2.79 -6.80
C GLU A 63 7.54 -3.09 -5.66
N LEU A 64 7.49 -2.24 -4.64
CA LEU A 64 6.54 -2.40 -3.55
C LEU A 64 5.10 -2.37 -4.05
N ARG A 65 4.76 -1.41 -4.90
CA ARG A 65 3.42 -1.32 -5.48
C ARG A 65 3.09 -2.57 -6.29
N ARG A 66 4.02 -3.04 -7.09
CA ARG A 66 3.83 -4.25 -7.90
C ARG A 66 3.61 -5.47 -7.03
N LEU A 67 4.38 -5.59 -5.95
CA LEU A 67 4.24 -6.70 -5.01
C LEU A 67 2.83 -6.73 -4.42
N VAL A 68 2.34 -5.60 -3.93
CA VAL A 68 1.02 -5.50 -3.31
C VAL A 68 -0.08 -5.81 -4.33
N HIS A 69 0.04 -5.30 -5.55
CA HIS A 69 -0.92 -5.59 -6.61
C HIS A 69 -0.96 -7.08 -6.95
N ARG A 70 0.20 -7.73 -7.01
CA ARG A 70 0.26 -9.17 -7.28
C ARG A 70 -0.40 -9.97 -6.16
N GLN A 71 -0.14 -9.62 -4.91
CA GLN A 71 -0.73 -10.29 -3.76
C GLN A 71 -2.25 -10.17 -3.79
N GLU A 72 -2.75 -9.02 -4.16
CA GLU A 72 -4.18 -8.78 -4.21
C GLU A 72 -4.86 -9.54 -5.33
N ARG A 73 -4.21 -9.63 -6.49
CA ARG A 73 -4.73 -10.45 -7.59
C ARG A 73 -4.82 -11.92 -7.20
N ARG A 74 -3.82 -12.43 -6.48
CA ARG A 74 -3.84 -13.81 -5.97
C ARG A 74 -5.00 -14.04 -5.04
N GLY A 75 -5.23 -13.10 -4.12
CA GLY A 75 -6.36 -13.18 -3.20
C GLY A 75 -7.68 -13.21 -3.93
N THR A 76 -7.84 -12.35 -4.93
CA THR A 76 -9.05 -12.29 -5.75
C THR A 76 -9.27 -13.60 -6.52
N ARG A 77 -8.19 -14.18 -7.05
CA ARG A 77 -8.29 -15.45 -7.76
C ARG A 77 -8.65 -16.61 -6.84
N ALA A 78 -8.12 -16.59 -5.62
CA ALA A 78 -8.38 -17.64 -4.65
C ALA A 78 -9.84 -17.61 -4.16
N ALA A 79 -10.46 -16.44 -4.22
CA ALA A 79 -11.86 -16.29 -3.85
C ALA A 79 -12.79 -16.71 -4.98
#